data_c818746fb118d24decf4f29b848b9ff2
#
_entry.id   c818746fb118d24decf4f29b848b9ff2
#
_cell.length_a   1.000
_cell.length_b   1.000
_cell.length_c   1.000
_cell.angle_alpha   90.00
_cell.angle_beta   90.00
_cell.angle_gamma   90.00
#
_symmetry.space_group_name_H-M   'P 1'
#
loop_
_entity.id
_entity.type
_entity.pdbx_description
1 polymer ?
#
loop_
_entity_poly.entity_id
_entity_poly.type
_entity_poly.pdbx_seq_one_letter_code
_entity_poly.pdbx_strand_id
1 'polypeptide(L)'
;PYTTGGIGLLGTVPSQEALEDCDTLFLIGTSFPYMEFYPKPGQARTVQIDLDPARIGLRSPVEVGLVGDCRRTLQQLLPLLQGNKHRKFLEQAQTGMKKWRALMEERGTRKDKPMKPQVVAWELGKRLSDQAIVSCDSGTITTWWARQIPAKRGQKHSVSGTLASMGCALPYAIAAQIAYPDRQCIAFVGDGGFSM
;
A
#
# COMPACT_ATOMS: atom_id res chain seq x y z
N PRO A 1 -6.09 13.03 -5.82
CA PRO A 1 -5.98 11.57 -5.83
C PRO A 1 -7.15 10.93 -5.10
N TYR A 2 -7.48 9.70 -5.50
CA TYR A 2 -8.55 8.88 -4.90
C TYR A 2 -7.99 7.71 -4.08
N THR A 3 -6.69 7.73 -3.82
CA THR A 3 -5.98 6.69 -3.06
C THR A 3 -5.30 7.30 -1.85
N THR A 4 -5.39 6.63 -0.73
CA THR A 4 -4.80 7.05 0.55
C THR A 4 -3.57 6.23 0.95
N GLY A 5 -3.21 5.22 0.15
CA GLY A 5 -2.07 4.33 0.42
C GLY A 5 -2.46 3.04 1.11
N GLY A 6 -1.50 2.38 1.71
CA GLY A 6 -1.68 1.11 2.42
C GLY A 6 -2.34 1.27 3.79
N ILE A 7 -2.67 0.12 4.37
CA ILE A 7 -3.25 -0.05 5.70
C ILE A 7 -2.26 -0.83 6.58
N GLY A 8 -2.40 -0.76 7.87
CA GLY A 8 -1.60 -1.51 8.83
C GLY A 8 -0.26 -0.84 9.15
N LEU A 9 0.70 -1.61 9.63
CA LEU A 9 2.01 -1.13 10.09
C LEU A 9 2.78 -0.31 9.04
N LEU A 10 2.61 -0.64 7.76
CA LEU A 10 3.23 0.06 6.63
C LEU A 10 2.31 1.12 6.03
N GLY A 11 1.12 1.24 6.55
CA GLY A 11 0.07 2.11 6.04
C GLY A 11 0.24 3.58 6.38
N THR A 12 -0.76 4.34 5.94
CA THR A 12 -0.86 5.78 6.15
C THR A 12 -1.95 6.09 7.17
N VAL A 13 -1.79 7.17 7.94
CA VAL A 13 -2.83 7.63 8.87
C VAL A 13 -4.17 7.88 8.16
N PRO A 14 -4.23 8.59 7.00
CA PRO A 14 -5.51 8.81 6.34
C PRO A 14 -6.18 7.54 5.80
N SER A 15 -5.45 6.46 5.52
CA SER A 15 -6.07 5.16 5.20
C SER A 15 -6.72 4.54 6.44
N GLN A 16 -6.07 4.63 7.59
CA GLN A 16 -6.60 4.12 8.84
C GLN A 16 -7.85 4.91 9.27
N GLU A 17 -7.78 6.24 9.25
CA GLU A 17 -8.92 7.10 9.53
C GLU A 17 -10.11 6.81 8.61
N ALA A 18 -9.85 6.58 7.31
CA ALA A 18 -10.90 6.21 6.37
C ALA A 18 -11.57 4.87 6.70
N LEU A 19 -10.84 3.88 7.23
CA LEU A 19 -11.43 2.63 7.70
C LEU A 19 -12.20 2.79 9.00
N GLU A 20 -11.71 3.61 9.91
CA GLU A 20 -12.36 3.89 11.19
C GLU A 20 -13.67 4.68 11.03
N ASP A 21 -13.76 5.52 9.98
CA ASP A 21 -14.91 6.38 9.74
C ASP A 21 -15.90 5.85 8.69
N CYS A 22 -15.56 4.76 7.96
CA CYS A 22 -16.43 4.29 6.88
C CYS A 22 -17.71 3.64 7.40
N ASP A 23 -18.81 3.87 6.68
CA ASP A 23 -20.10 3.20 6.84
C ASP A 23 -20.26 2.00 5.89
N THR A 24 -19.44 1.95 4.85
CA THR A 24 -19.43 0.89 3.84
C THR A 24 -18.00 0.51 3.52
N LEU A 25 -17.69 -0.77 3.67
CA LEU A 25 -16.39 -1.36 3.33
C LEU A 25 -16.52 -2.23 2.07
N PHE A 26 -15.75 -1.91 1.04
CA PHE A 26 -15.71 -2.70 -0.18
C PHE A 26 -14.37 -3.40 -0.33
N LEU A 27 -14.37 -4.72 -0.11
CA LEU A 27 -13.19 -5.58 -0.23
C LEU A 27 -13.12 -6.17 -1.64
N ILE A 28 -12.05 -5.93 -2.36
CA ILE A 28 -11.90 -6.35 -3.76
C ILE A 28 -10.62 -7.15 -3.92
N GLY A 29 -10.72 -8.48 -4.02
CA GLY A 29 -9.60 -9.38 -4.24
C GLY A 29 -8.51 -9.27 -3.17
N THR A 30 -8.89 -9.07 -1.92
CA THR A 30 -7.96 -8.89 -0.81
C THR A 30 -8.24 -9.84 0.33
N SER A 31 -7.18 -10.37 0.91
CA SER A 31 -7.21 -11.19 2.13
C SER A 31 -6.36 -10.58 3.24
N PHE A 32 -6.31 -9.25 3.31
CA PHE A 32 -5.54 -8.52 4.35
C PHE A 32 -5.78 -9.14 5.74
N PRO A 33 -4.74 -9.68 6.41
CA PRO A 33 -4.93 -10.58 7.53
C PRO A 33 -5.07 -9.89 8.88
N TYR A 34 -4.73 -8.63 8.98
CA TYR A 34 -4.63 -7.91 10.26
C TYR A 34 -5.98 -7.29 10.64
N MET A 35 -6.78 -8.07 11.36
CA MET A 35 -8.18 -7.74 11.66
C MET A 35 -8.32 -6.53 12.58
N GLU A 36 -7.29 -6.21 13.35
CA GLU A 36 -7.26 -5.02 14.22
C GLU A 36 -7.37 -3.69 13.47
N PHE A 37 -7.08 -3.67 12.17
CA PHE A 37 -7.20 -2.49 11.32
C PHE A 37 -8.54 -2.38 10.58
N TYR A 38 -9.38 -3.40 10.66
CA TYR A 38 -10.72 -3.36 10.06
C TYR A 38 -11.68 -2.50 10.88
N PRO A 39 -12.77 -2.00 10.28
CA PRO A 39 -13.86 -1.39 11.02
C PRO A 39 -14.37 -2.32 12.13
N LYS A 40 -14.82 -1.76 13.22
CA LYS A 40 -15.42 -2.54 14.32
C LYS A 40 -16.64 -3.34 13.81
N PRO A 41 -16.91 -4.53 14.35
CA PRO A 41 -18.12 -5.28 13.99
C PRO A 41 -19.39 -4.41 14.14
N GLY A 42 -20.21 -4.39 13.10
CA GLY A 42 -21.45 -3.59 13.07
C GLY A 42 -21.27 -2.10 12.71
N GLN A 43 -20.04 -1.61 12.56
CA GLN A 43 -19.79 -0.22 12.17
C GLN A 43 -20.06 0.00 10.67
N ALA A 44 -19.55 -0.87 9.82
CA ALA A 44 -19.65 -0.75 8.38
C ALA A 44 -20.37 -1.94 7.75
N ARG A 45 -21.16 -1.67 6.70
CA ARG A 45 -21.70 -2.71 5.82
C ARG A 45 -20.60 -3.16 4.88
N THR A 46 -20.32 -4.47 4.83
CA THR A 46 -19.22 -4.99 4.01
C THR A 46 -19.76 -5.67 2.75
N VAL A 47 -19.21 -5.25 1.60
CA VAL A 47 -19.34 -5.92 0.31
C VAL A 47 -17.97 -6.51 -0.06
N GLN A 48 -17.94 -7.77 -0.47
CA GLN A 48 -16.68 -8.42 -0.85
C GLN A 48 -16.78 -9.12 -2.20
N ILE A 49 -15.77 -8.89 -3.05
CA ILE A 49 -15.56 -9.64 -4.29
C ILE A 49 -14.29 -10.46 -4.13
N ASP A 50 -14.38 -11.75 -4.32
CA ASP A 50 -13.21 -12.64 -4.39
C ASP A 50 -13.44 -13.77 -5.40
N LEU A 51 -12.37 -14.27 -5.99
CA LEU A 51 -12.43 -15.41 -6.89
C LEU A 51 -12.63 -16.72 -6.11
N ASP A 52 -12.10 -16.78 -4.90
CA ASP A 52 -12.19 -17.93 -4.00
C ASP A 52 -13.34 -17.73 -3.00
N PRO A 53 -14.41 -18.54 -3.06
CA PRO A 53 -15.54 -18.44 -2.14
C PRO A 53 -15.15 -18.62 -0.67
N ALA A 54 -14.09 -19.35 -0.38
CA ALA A 54 -13.61 -19.56 1.00
C ALA A 54 -13.04 -18.30 1.64
N ARG A 55 -12.76 -17.26 0.86
CA ARG A 55 -12.26 -15.97 1.36
C ARG A 55 -13.36 -14.97 1.70
N ILE A 56 -14.58 -15.21 1.20
CA ILE A 56 -15.74 -14.36 1.50
C ILE A 56 -16.10 -14.49 2.98
N GLY A 57 -16.08 -13.37 3.68
CA GLY A 57 -16.39 -13.31 5.12
C GLY A 57 -15.27 -13.82 6.05
N LEU A 58 -14.11 -14.21 5.51
CA LEU A 58 -13.00 -14.78 6.32
C LEU A 58 -12.44 -13.78 7.34
N ARG A 59 -12.43 -12.49 7.04
CA ARG A 59 -11.77 -11.46 7.86
C ARG A 59 -12.73 -10.43 8.47
N SER A 60 -13.88 -10.25 7.85
CA SER A 60 -14.92 -9.31 8.30
C SER A 60 -16.27 -9.90 7.94
N PRO A 61 -17.31 -9.73 8.77
CA PRO A 61 -18.67 -10.11 8.40
C PRO A 61 -19.05 -9.41 7.08
N VAL A 62 -19.59 -10.19 6.13
CA VAL A 62 -19.93 -9.70 4.80
C VAL A 62 -21.45 -9.73 4.63
N GLU A 63 -22.03 -8.60 4.24
CA GLU A 63 -23.46 -8.51 3.92
C GLU A 63 -23.72 -8.98 2.49
N VAL A 64 -22.85 -8.61 1.55
CA VAL A 64 -22.96 -9.01 0.14
C VAL A 64 -21.65 -9.62 -0.34
N GLY A 65 -21.62 -10.92 -0.55
CA GLY A 65 -20.49 -11.65 -1.09
C GLY A 65 -20.69 -11.96 -2.57
N LEU A 66 -19.71 -11.60 -3.40
CA LEU A 66 -19.71 -11.85 -4.85
C LEU A 66 -18.52 -12.73 -5.22
N VAL A 67 -18.79 -13.97 -5.63
CA VAL A 67 -17.75 -14.88 -6.11
C VAL A 67 -17.52 -14.64 -7.59
N GLY A 68 -16.33 -14.19 -7.97
CA GLY A 68 -16.01 -13.91 -9.35
C GLY A 68 -14.74 -13.10 -9.57
N ASP A 69 -14.35 -12.99 -10.83
CA ASP A 69 -13.23 -12.15 -11.25
C ASP A 69 -13.53 -10.67 -10.99
N CYS A 70 -12.65 -10.02 -10.23
CA CYS A 70 -12.83 -8.62 -9.81
C CYS A 70 -13.03 -7.66 -10.99
N ARG A 71 -12.27 -7.86 -12.09
CA ARG A 71 -12.37 -6.99 -13.26
C ARG A 71 -13.72 -7.11 -13.92
N ARG A 72 -14.20 -8.34 -14.14
CA ARG A 72 -15.50 -8.61 -14.77
C ARG A 72 -16.65 -8.14 -13.90
N THR A 73 -16.58 -8.40 -12.60
CA THR A 73 -17.60 -7.93 -11.64
C THR A 73 -17.67 -6.41 -11.61
N LEU A 74 -16.54 -5.71 -11.55
CA LEU A 74 -16.50 -4.26 -11.57
C LEU A 74 -16.99 -3.68 -12.91
N GLN A 75 -16.69 -4.31 -14.04
CA GLN A 75 -17.20 -3.87 -15.35
C GLN A 75 -18.73 -3.94 -15.43
N GLN A 76 -19.35 -4.92 -14.77
CA GLN A 76 -20.81 -5.05 -14.69
C GLN A 76 -21.41 -4.08 -13.66
N LEU A 77 -20.71 -3.83 -12.54
CA LEU A 77 -21.18 -2.96 -11.47
C LEU A 77 -21.13 -1.47 -11.85
N LEU A 78 -20.05 -1.03 -12.50
CA LEU A 78 -19.82 0.40 -12.78
C LEU A 78 -20.97 1.10 -13.51
N PRO A 79 -21.62 0.52 -14.54
CA PRO A 79 -22.75 1.16 -15.23
C PRO A 79 -24.01 1.29 -14.36
N LEU A 80 -24.10 0.52 -13.28
CA LEU A 80 -25.24 0.54 -12.36
C LEU A 80 -25.09 1.57 -11.24
N LEU A 81 -23.88 2.09 -11.05
CA LEU A 81 -23.60 3.05 -10.00
C LEU A 81 -24.01 4.47 -10.41
N GLN A 82 -24.64 5.14 -9.48
CA GLN A 82 -24.93 6.57 -9.62
C GLN A 82 -23.85 7.39 -8.90
N GLY A 83 -23.50 8.55 -9.49
CA GLY A 83 -22.52 9.44 -8.88
C GLY A 83 -22.98 9.98 -7.53
N ASN A 84 -22.19 9.79 -6.50
CA ASN A 84 -22.49 10.33 -5.18
C ASN A 84 -22.19 11.83 -5.13
N LYS A 85 -23.17 12.64 -4.78
CA LYS A 85 -23.04 14.10 -4.61
C LYS A 85 -22.40 14.47 -3.25
N HIS A 86 -22.45 13.58 -2.27
CA HIS A 86 -21.86 13.80 -0.95
C HIS A 86 -20.35 13.49 -1.00
N ARG A 87 -19.54 14.53 -1.00
CA ARG A 87 -18.09 14.40 -1.15
C ARG A 87 -17.29 14.52 0.15
N LYS A 88 -17.95 14.74 1.27
CA LYS A 88 -17.30 15.01 2.58
C LYS A 88 -16.25 13.95 2.93
N PHE A 89 -16.59 12.67 2.83
CA PHE A 89 -15.68 11.56 3.12
C PHE A 89 -14.43 11.59 2.22
N LEU A 90 -14.61 11.80 0.92
CA LEU A 90 -13.50 11.91 -0.03
C LEU A 90 -12.62 13.13 0.27
N GLU A 91 -13.22 14.28 0.56
CA GLU A 91 -12.51 15.52 0.87
C GLU A 91 -11.71 15.42 2.17
N GLN A 92 -12.25 14.74 3.17
CA GLN A 92 -11.57 14.41 4.42
C GLN A 92 -10.34 13.53 4.15
N ALA A 93 -10.50 12.44 3.40
CA ALA A 93 -9.40 11.56 3.02
C ALA A 93 -8.30 12.29 2.20
N GLN A 94 -8.71 13.16 1.26
CA GLN A 94 -7.79 13.97 0.46
C GLN A 94 -7.03 15.00 1.32
N THR A 95 -7.70 15.60 2.29
CA THR A 95 -7.08 16.54 3.24
C THR A 95 -6.09 15.81 4.15
N GLY A 96 -6.46 14.64 4.65
CA GLY A 96 -5.56 13.75 5.40
C GLY A 96 -4.30 13.40 4.60
N MET A 97 -4.45 13.07 3.32
CA MET A 97 -3.32 12.77 2.44
C MET A 97 -2.40 13.98 2.20
N LYS A 98 -2.94 15.19 2.11
CA LYS A 98 -2.11 16.41 2.02
C LYS A 98 -1.25 16.58 3.28
N LYS A 99 -1.85 16.45 4.46
CA LYS A 99 -1.15 16.52 5.75
C LYS A 99 -0.09 15.41 5.87
N TRP A 100 -0.45 14.18 5.48
CA TRP A 100 0.48 13.05 5.50
C TRP A 100 1.72 13.29 4.62
N ARG A 101 1.53 13.79 3.40
CA ARG A 101 2.64 14.09 2.49
C ARG A 101 3.54 15.18 3.03
N ALA A 102 2.98 16.25 3.59
CA ALA A 102 3.75 17.32 4.23
C ALA A 102 4.60 16.78 5.41
N LEU A 103 4.02 15.91 6.24
CA LEU A 103 4.74 15.26 7.32
C LEU A 103 5.87 14.33 6.80
N MET A 104 5.65 13.61 5.70
CA MET A 104 6.70 12.76 5.12
C MET A 104 7.83 13.59 4.52
N GLU A 105 7.52 14.72 3.91
CA GLU A 105 8.51 15.68 3.43
C GLU A 105 9.33 16.27 4.57
N GLU A 106 8.69 16.77 5.62
CA GLU A 106 9.36 17.25 6.83
C GLU A 106 10.34 16.21 7.38
N ARG A 107 9.88 14.96 7.56
CA ARG A 107 10.73 13.86 8.06
C ARG A 107 11.85 13.49 7.09
N GLY A 108 11.60 13.56 5.79
CA GLY A 108 12.56 13.22 4.74
C GLY A 108 13.62 14.31 4.48
N THR A 109 13.40 15.54 4.94
CA THR A 109 14.32 16.68 4.75
C THR A 109 15.06 17.10 6.03
N ARG A 110 14.91 16.34 7.11
CA ARG A 110 15.57 16.60 8.40
C ARG A 110 17.09 16.58 8.28
N LYS A 111 17.74 17.42 9.09
CA LYS A 111 19.20 17.56 9.15
C LYS A 111 19.81 17.06 10.46
N ASP A 112 19.14 16.16 11.14
CA ASP A 112 19.61 15.60 12.42
C ASP A 112 20.94 14.87 12.26
N LYS A 113 21.72 14.86 13.33
CA LYS A 113 22.91 14.03 13.47
C LYS A 113 22.75 13.12 14.69
N PRO A 114 22.81 11.80 14.52
CA PRO A 114 23.00 11.04 13.27
C PRO A 114 21.80 11.18 12.32
N MET A 115 22.07 11.01 11.00
CA MET A 115 21.05 11.06 9.94
C MET A 115 19.93 10.05 10.20
N LYS A 116 18.69 10.47 10.01
CA LYS A 116 17.52 9.59 10.15
C LYS A 116 17.27 8.77 8.88
N PRO A 117 16.85 7.49 8.99
CA PRO A 117 16.63 6.63 7.82
C PRO A 117 15.61 7.16 6.81
N GLN A 118 14.63 7.94 7.29
CA GLN A 118 13.63 8.58 6.42
C GLN A 118 14.26 9.49 5.35
N VAL A 119 15.38 10.14 5.69
CA VAL A 119 16.11 11.03 4.76
C VAL A 119 16.66 10.23 3.59
N VAL A 120 17.24 9.04 3.87
CA VAL A 120 17.78 8.16 2.83
C VAL A 120 16.68 7.70 1.87
N ALA A 121 15.55 7.24 2.41
CA ALA A 121 14.42 6.79 1.59
C ALA A 121 13.82 7.94 0.76
N TRP A 122 13.66 9.12 1.36
CA TRP A 122 13.16 10.32 0.69
C TRP A 122 14.06 10.75 -0.48
N GLU A 123 15.36 10.80 -0.26
CA GLU A 123 16.33 11.16 -1.27
C GLU A 123 16.44 10.10 -2.38
N LEU A 124 16.32 8.82 -2.04
CA LEU A 124 16.21 7.74 -3.04
C LEU A 124 14.97 7.95 -3.93
N GLY A 125 13.81 8.22 -3.32
CA GLY A 125 12.56 8.43 -4.04
C GLY A 125 12.63 9.51 -5.13
N LYS A 126 13.42 10.58 -4.89
CA LYS A 126 13.67 11.65 -5.86
C LYS A 126 14.53 11.21 -7.05
N ARG A 127 15.37 10.19 -6.86
CA ARG A 127 16.36 9.71 -7.84
C ARG A 127 15.86 8.49 -8.64
N LEU A 128 14.71 7.95 -8.28
CA LEU A 128 14.10 6.85 -9.01
C LEU A 128 13.58 7.32 -10.36
N SER A 129 13.99 6.64 -11.41
CA SER A 129 13.43 6.84 -12.76
C SER A 129 11.93 6.44 -12.77
N ASP A 130 11.18 6.94 -13.76
CA ASP A 130 9.76 6.62 -13.90
C ASP A 130 9.53 5.14 -14.29
N GLN A 131 10.59 4.43 -14.69
CA GLN A 131 10.56 3.01 -15.00
C GLN A 131 11.40 2.16 -14.02
N ALA A 132 11.78 2.71 -12.87
CA ALA A 132 12.56 1.99 -11.87
C ALA A 132 11.85 0.74 -11.37
N ILE A 133 12.65 -0.27 -11.00
CA ILE A 133 12.21 -1.47 -10.29
C ILE A 133 12.87 -1.46 -8.92
N VAL A 134 12.08 -1.40 -7.87
CA VAL A 134 12.56 -1.34 -6.49
C VAL A 134 12.15 -2.60 -5.76
N SER A 135 13.12 -3.35 -5.28
CA SER A 135 12.93 -4.48 -4.38
C SER A 135 13.29 -4.07 -2.97
N CYS A 136 12.31 -4.11 -2.08
CA CYS A 136 12.50 -3.78 -0.68
C CYS A 136 12.62 -5.04 0.17
N ASP A 137 13.52 -5.00 1.13
CA ASP A 137 13.67 -6.09 2.08
C ASP A 137 12.69 -5.99 3.25
N SER A 138 12.53 -7.08 3.98
CA SER A 138 11.68 -7.14 5.18
C SER A 138 12.42 -6.63 6.41
N GLY A 139 11.70 -5.97 7.31
CA GLY A 139 12.21 -5.36 8.53
C GLY A 139 11.87 -3.88 8.62
N THR A 140 12.60 -3.12 9.45
CA THR A 140 12.37 -1.67 9.64
C THR A 140 12.54 -0.89 8.34
N ILE A 141 13.38 -1.37 7.44
CA ILE A 141 13.61 -0.79 6.12
C ILE A 141 12.33 -0.69 5.29
N THR A 142 11.44 -1.68 5.41
CA THR A 142 10.15 -1.69 4.71
C THR A 142 9.28 -0.49 5.10
N THR A 143 9.34 -0.08 6.37
CA THR A 143 8.60 1.10 6.86
C THR A 143 9.05 2.38 6.15
N TRP A 144 10.35 2.54 5.97
CA TRP A 144 10.91 3.72 5.30
C TRP A 144 10.58 3.73 3.81
N TRP A 145 10.70 2.58 3.15
CA TRP A 145 10.28 2.42 1.76
C TRP A 145 8.79 2.73 1.57
N ALA A 146 7.92 2.10 2.33
CA ALA A 146 6.46 2.24 2.16
C ALA A 146 5.94 3.66 2.42
N ARG A 147 6.57 4.39 3.36
CA ARG A 147 6.10 5.71 3.80
C ARG A 147 6.76 6.87 3.06
N GLN A 148 8.03 6.74 2.71
CA GLN A 148 8.84 7.85 2.18
C GLN A 148 8.99 7.83 0.66
N ILE A 149 8.79 6.69 0.00
CA ILE A 149 8.96 6.56 -1.44
C ILE A 149 7.58 6.48 -2.12
N PRO A 150 7.05 7.60 -2.64
CA PRO A 150 5.80 7.56 -3.40
C PRO A 150 6.04 6.84 -4.73
N ALA A 151 5.33 5.72 -4.93
CA ALA A 151 5.38 5.00 -6.19
C ALA A 151 4.80 5.84 -7.34
N LYS A 152 5.46 5.81 -8.49
CA LYS A 152 5.06 6.49 -9.71
C LYS A 152 4.52 5.49 -10.74
N ARG A 153 3.68 5.99 -11.66
CA ARG A 153 3.19 5.17 -12.77
C ARG A 153 4.38 4.70 -13.64
N GLY A 154 4.43 3.39 -13.87
CA GLY A 154 5.52 2.74 -14.64
C GLY A 154 6.57 2.07 -13.76
N GLN A 155 6.73 2.50 -12.52
CA GLN A 155 7.59 1.81 -11.56
C GLN A 155 7.00 0.47 -11.14
N LYS A 156 7.88 -0.46 -10.77
CA LYS A 156 7.52 -1.74 -10.14
C LYS A 156 8.14 -1.78 -8.76
N HIS A 157 7.35 -2.18 -7.78
CA HIS A 157 7.81 -2.33 -6.40
C HIS A 157 7.48 -3.73 -5.89
N SER A 158 8.41 -4.36 -5.19
CA SER A 158 8.23 -5.69 -4.60
C SER A 158 8.78 -5.75 -3.17
N VAL A 159 8.16 -6.60 -2.37
CA VAL A 159 8.57 -6.93 -1.00
C VAL A 159 8.03 -8.33 -0.68
N SER A 160 8.67 -9.05 0.24
CA SER A 160 8.11 -10.32 0.76
C SER A 160 6.95 -10.02 1.71
N GLY A 161 5.75 -9.76 1.14
CA GLY A 161 4.60 -9.27 1.91
C GLY A 161 3.90 -10.34 2.76
N THR A 162 3.93 -11.61 2.34
CA THR A 162 3.24 -12.70 3.03
C THR A 162 4.10 -13.35 4.11
N LEU A 163 5.34 -13.68 3.78
CA LEU A 163 6.27 -14.38 4.68
C LEU A 163 7.22 -13.44 5.41
N ALA A 164 7.28 -12.18 5.00
CA ALA A 164 8.19 -11.17 5.54
C ALA A 164 9.66 -11.67 5.58
N SER A 165 10.10 -12.38 4.54
CA SER A 165 11.45 -12.93 4.45
C SER A 165 12.50 -11.84 4.36
N MET A 166 13.48 -11.86 5.24
CA MET A 166 14.68 -11.03 5.16
C MET A 166 15.64 -11.59 4.09
N GLY A 167 16.48 -10.73 3.52
CA GLY A 167 17.43 -11.11 2.47
C GLY A 167 16.83 -11.22 1.06
N CYS A 168 15.53 -10.98 0.86
CA CYS A 168 14.88 -11.15 -0.43
C CYS A 168 15.14 -10.00 -1.43
N ALA A 169 15.43 -8.79 -0.96
CA ALA A 169 15.53 -7.63 -1.84
C ALA A 169 16.68 -7.73 -2.84
N LEU A 170 17.84 -8.22 -2.41
CA LEU A 170 19.01 -8.33 -3.27
C LEU A 170 18.78 -9.32 -4.43
N PRO A 171 18.41 -10.60 -4.21
CA PRO A 171 18.14 -11.53 -5.30
C PRO A 171 16.99 -11.08 -6.20
N TYR A 172 15.96 -10.41 -5.66
CA TYR A 172 14.89 -9.86 -6.50
C TYR A 172 15.37 -8.74 -7.41
N ALA A 173 16.25 -7.85 -6.92
CA ALA A 173 16.82 -6.78 -7.74
C ALA A 173 17.77 -7.34 -8.82
N ILE A 174 18.54 -8.37 -8.50
CA ILE A 174 19.40 -9.06 -9.49
C ILE A 174 18.53 -9.70 -10.58
N ALA A 175 17.49 -10.44 -10.19
CA ALA A 175 16.56 -11.05 -11.15
C ALA A 175 15.88 -9.98 -12.03
N ALA A 176 15.48 -8.85 -11.42
CA ALA A 176 14.90 -7.74 -12.15
C ALA A 176 15.89 -7.12 -13.15
N GLN A 177 17.16 -6.96 -12.78
CA GLN A 177 18.17 -6.42 -13.67
C GLN A 177 18.46 -7.34 -14.85
N ILE A 178 18.46 -8.66 -14.63
CA ILE A 178 18.59 -9.65 -15.70
C ILE A 178 17.40 -9.61 -16.67
N ALA A 179 16.17 -9.52 -16.11
CA ALA A 179 14.95 -9.50 -16.90
C ALA A 179 14.70 -8.15 -17.62
N TYR A 180 15.22 -7.07 -17.08
CA TYR A 180 15.04 -5.70 -17.58
C TYR A 180 16.36 -4.93 -17.56
N PRO A 181 17.34 -5.27 -18.43
CA PRO A 181 18.71 -4.74 -18.37
C PRO A 181 18.78 -3.21 -18.51
N ASP A 182 17.84 -2.61 -19.24
CA ASP A 182 17.81 -1.16 -19.50
C ASP A 182 17.07 -0.36 -18.43
N ARG A 183 16.56 -1.01 -17.38
CA ARG A 183 15.84 -0.34 -16.30
C ARG A 183 16.72 -0.17 -15.07
N GLN A 184 16.48 0.93 -14.35
CA GLN A 184 17.09 1.12 -13.04
C GLN A 184 16.49 0.12 -12.05
N CYS A 185 17.32 -0.83 -11.57
CA CYS A 185 16.91 -1.80 -10.55
C CYS A 185 17.61 -1.49 -9.23
N ILE A 186 16.84 -1.42 -8.17
CA ILE A 186 17.31 -1.03 -6.82
C ILE A 186 16.94 -2.10 -5.80
N ALA A 187 17.92 -2.55 -5.01
CA ALA A 187 17.70 -3.27 -3.77
C ALA A 187 17.73 -2.28 -2.60
N PHE A 188 16.60 -2.10 -1.92
CA PHE A 188 16.52 -1.28 -0.71
C PHE A 188 16.52 -2.21 0.49
N VAL A 189 17.67 -2.38 1.11
CA VAL A 189 17.97 -3.42 2.09
C VAL A 189 18.66 -2.84 3.32
N GLY A 190 18.35 -3.38 4.49
CA GLY A 190 19.04 -3.08 5.74
C GLY A 190 20.30 -3.94 5.92
N ASP A 191 21.12 -3.61 6.90
CA ASP A 191 22.35 -4.31 7.25
C ASP A 191 22.13 -5.80 7.52
N GLY A 192 21.13 -6.13 8.34
CA GLY A 192 20.78 -7.52 8.65
C GLY A 192 20.34 -8.32 7.42
N GLY A 193 19.46 -7.76 6.59
CA GLY A 193 19.02 -8.41 5.36
C GLY A 193 20.11 -8.55 4.32
N PHE A 194 21.04 -7.59 4.25
CA PHE A 194 22.17 -7.65 3.34
C PHE A 194 23.19 -8.74 3.72
N SER A 195 23.34 -9.03 5.01
CA SER A 195 24.26 -10.05 5.50
C SER A 195 23.70 -11.49 5.42
N MET A 196 22.44 -11.66 5.07
CA MET A 196 21.78 -12.96 4.89
C MET A 196 21.90 -13.45 3.44
#